data_2cbf861dd02ba8eb7faa699225056574
#
_entry.id   2cbf861dd02ba8eb7faa699225056574
#
_cell.length_a   1.000
_cell.length_b   1.000
_cell.length_c   1.000
_cell.angle_alpha   90.00
_cell.angle_beta   90.00
_cell.angle_gamma   90.00
#
_symmetry.space_group_name_H-M   'P 1'
#
loop_
_entity.id
_entity.type
_entity.pdbx_description
1 polymer ?
#
loop_
_entity_poly.entity_id
_entity_poly.type
_entity_poly.pdbx_seq_one_letter_code
_entity_poly.pdbx_strand_id
1 'polypeptide(L)'
;DVYKRQISHQLITNGNTRPIATASVVKLFIADDLLFRKPEGGLSADDRAALDSMLRASDDGAAETFWNQNGGNAIITRVAGRYGLASTSPPSNGAWWNTISTAPDLARYYDMLLNGSGGLPPAQANIIINDLAQSTPSGLDGYPQRFGIPEGLYDEPVAVKQGWMCCIGNNWMHLSTGVVGADRRYIVVIESLQPSDDATARTTITEAVKTIFPGGRI
;
A
#
# COMPACT_ATOMS: atom_id res chain seq x y z
N ASP A 1 -3.44 -3.27 -11.45
CA ASP A 1 -4.01 -4.62 -11.44
C ASP A 1 -5.24 -4.68 -10.55
N VAL A 2 -6.22 -5.50 -10.92
CA VAL A 2 -7.41 -5.81 -10.13
C VAL A 2 -7.44 -7.31 -9.89
N TYR A 3 -7.52 -7.71 -8.62
CA TYR A 3 -7.56 -9.11 -8.23
C TYR A 3 -8.86 -9.44 -7.50
N LYS A 4 -9.62 -10.39 -8.04
CA LYS A 4 -10.86 -10.87 -7.45
C LYS A 4 -10.60 -12.11 -6.60
N ARG A 5 -10.64 -11.95 -5.27
CA ARG A 5 -10.30 -13.01 -4.29
C ARG A 5 -11.24 -14.20 -4.24
N GLN A 6 -12.52 -14.03 -4.58
CA GLN A 6 -13.49 -15.12 -4.41
C GLN A 6 -13.62 -15.99 -5.66
N ILE A 7 -13.61 -17.29 -5.43
CA ILE A 7 -14.02 -18.37 -6.36
C ILE A 7 -13.11 -18.54 -7.57
N SER A 8 -12.67 -17.47 -8.26
CA SER A 8 -11.90 -17.63 -9.50
C SER A 8 -10.45 -17.17 -9.42
N HIS A 9 -10.04 -16.43 -8.37
CA HIS A 9 -8.72 -15.77 -8.29
C HIS A 9 -8.34 -15.10 -9.62
N GLN A 10 -9.31 -14.40 -10.22
CA GLN A 10 -9.13 -13.79 -11.53
C GLN A 10 -8.25 -12.54 -11.40
N LEU A 11 -7.15 -12.50 -12.15
CA LEU A 11 -6.30 -11.33 -12.33
C LEU A 11 -6.71 -10.61 -13.61
N ILE A 12 -7.00 -9.32 -13.51
CA ILE A 12 -7.16 -8.41 -14.64
C ILE A 12 -5.99 -7.43 -14.59
N THR A 13 -5.17 -7.41 -15.62
CA THR A 13 -3.94 -6.62 -15.68
C THR A 13 -3.74 -6.03 -17.05
N ASN A 14 -3.09 -4.87 -17.12
CA ASN A 14 -2.59 -4.31 -18.38
C ASN A 14 -1.22 -4.90 -18.79
N GLY A 15 -0.74 -5.92 -18.06
CA GLY A 15 0.54 -6.58 -18.31
C GLY A 15 1.77 -5.80 -17.85
N ASN A 16 1.60 -4.67 -17.16
CA ASN A 16 2.73 -3.92 -16.65
C ASN A 16 3.34 -4.61 -15.43
N THR A 17 4.60 -4.99 -15.54
CA THR A 17 5.41 -5.59 -14.48
C THR A 17 6.61 -4.71 -14.11
N ARG A 18 6.59 -3.43 -14.48
CA ARG A 18 7.69 -2.50 -14.26
C ARG A 18 7.94 -2.33 -12.76
N PRO A 19 9.19 -2.47 -12.30
CA PRO A 19 9.56 -2.13 -10.95
C PRO A 19 9.42 -0.62 -10.70
N ILE A 20 8.84 -0.27 -9.56
CA ILE A 20 8.63 1.13 -9.16
C ILE A 20 9.00 1.31 -7.68
N ALA A 21 9.48 2.49 -7.34
CA ALA A 21 9.62 2.87 -5.94
C ALA A 21 8.24 2.94 -5.27
N THR A 22 8.14 2.39 -4.07
CA THR A 22 6.82 2.23 -3.40
C THR A 22 6.38 3.49 -2.67
N ALA A 23 7.29 4.45 -2.43
CA ALA A 23 7.03 5.57 -1.54
C ALA A 23 6.32 5.09 -0.24
N SER A 24 5.28 5.76 0.21
CA SER A 24 4.59 5.40 1.46
C SER A 24 3.82 4.08 1.44
N VAL A 25 3.72 3.38 0.31
CA VAL A 25 3.11 2.03 0.28
C VAL A 25 3.98 1.01 1.03
N VAL A 26 5.30 1.21 1.12
CA VAL A 26 6.19 0.35 1.93
C VAL A 26 5.81 0.30 3.42
N LYS A 27 5.07 1.28 3.93
CA LYS A 27 4.58 1.30 5.31
C LYS A 27 3.70 0.09 5.64
N LEU A 28 3.11 -0.55 4.63
CA LEU A 28 2.46 -1.86 4.75
C LEU A 28 3.46 -2.94 5.20
N PHE A 29 4.63 -2.97 4.59
CA PHE A 29 5.67 -3.97 4.91
C PHE A 29 6.29 -3.69 6.28
N ILE A 30 6.47 -2.40 6.63
CA ILE A 30 6.96 -2.00 7.96
C ILE A 30 5.95 -2.43 9.04
N ALA A 31 4.66 -2.20 8.81
CA ALA A 31 3.59 -2.60 9.73
C ALA A 31 3.49 -4.12 9.87
N ASP A 32 3.55 -4.83 8.75
CA ASP A 32 3.49 -6.30 8.71
C ASP A 32 4.64 -6.93 9.50
N ASP A 33 5.88 -6.49 9.25
CA ASP A 33 7.05 -7.01 9.95
C ASP A 33 7.02 -6.70 11.45
N LEU A 34 6.60 -5.49 11.81
CA LEU A 34 6.42 -5.08 13.21
C LEU A 34 5.43 -6.00 13.94
N LEU A 35 4.26 -6.21 13.34
CA LEU A 35 3.19 -7.02 13.92
C LEU A 35 3.57 -8.52 13.95
N PHE A 36 4.25 -9.01 12.93
CA PHE A 36 4.70 -10.40 12.87
C PHE A 36 5.73 -10.72 13.97
N ARG A 37 6.60 -9.78 14.29
CA ARG A 37 7.65 -9.95 15.31
C ARG A 37 7.19 -9.70 16.73
N LYS A 38 6.05 -9.03 16.89
CA LYS A 38 5.44 -8.76 18.20
C LYS A 38 4.14 -9.56 18.30
N PRO A 39 4.08 -10.60 19.13
CA PRO A 39 2.86 -11.39 19.30
C PRO A 39 1.70 -10.53 19.82
N GLU A 40 0.49 -11.07 19.74
CA GLU A 40 -0.74 -10.43 20.18
C GLU A 40 -0.59 -9.85 21.59
N GLY A 41 -0.87 -8.53 21.76
CA GLY A 41 -0.64 -7.80 23.03
C GLY A 41 0.77 -7.24 23.22
N GLY A 42 1.70 -7.46 22.28
CA GLY A 42 3.10 -7.03 22.41
C GLY A 42 3.41 -5.60 21.97
N LEU A 43 2.47 -4.85 21.40
CA LEU A 43 2.62 -3.41 21.12
C LEU A 43 2.30 -2.59 22.37
N SER A 44 3.15 -1.64 22.71
CA SER A 44 2.80 -0.60 23.68
C SER A 44 1.67 0.29 23.14
N ALA A 45 1.00 1.04 24.00
CA ALA A 45 -0.03 1.99 23.58
C ALA A 45 0.55 3.04 22.62
N ASP A 46 1.78 3.49 22.86
CA ASP A 46 2.47 4.47 22.02
C ASP A 46 2.83 3.86 20.65
N ASP A 47 3.38 2.63 20.62
CA ASP A 47 3.64 1.92 19.35
C ASP A 47 2.35 1.71 18.56
N ARG A 48 1.25 1.40 19.24
CA ARG A 48 -0.05 1.23 18.57
C ARG A 48 -0.54 2.55 17.96
N ALA A 49 -0.47 3.65 18.70
CA ALA A 49 -0.85 4.97 18.21
C ALA A 49 0.04 5.41 17.02
N ALA A 50 1.34 5.14 17.09
CA ALA A 50 2.28 5.42 16.00
C ALA A 50 1.99 4.57 14.76
N LEU A 51 1.64 3.29 14.93
CA LEU A 51 1.24 2.40 13.83
C LEU A 51 -0.05 2.90 13.15
N ASP A 52 -1.05 3.31 13.93
CA ASP A 52 -2.30 3.87 13.42
C ASP A 52 -2.02 5.15 12.61
N SER A 53 -1.19 6.06 13.14
CA SER A 53 -0.78 7.28 12.43
C SER A 53 -0.04 6.97 11.13
N MET A 54 0.89 6.01 11.16
CA MET A 54 1.67 5.58 9.99
C MET A 54 0.77 5.03 8.86
N LEU A 55 -0.22 4.24 9.20
CA LEU A 55 -1.09 3.61 8.20
C LEU A 55 -2.19 4.57 7.72
N ARG A 56 -2.85 5.31 8.62
CA ARG A 56 -3.99 6.17 8.31
C ARG A 56 -3.57 7.51 7.71
N ALA A 57 -2.62 8.19 8.35
CA ALA A 57 -2.15 9.53 7.97
C ALA A 57 -0.77 9.51 7.28
N SER A 58 -0.26 8.34 6.95
CA SER A 58 1.04 8.19 6.27
C SER A 58 2.21 8.85 7.02
N ASP A 59 2.24 8.77 8.35
CA ASP A 59 3.24 9.37 9.21
C ASP A 59 4.65 8.85 8.89
N ASP A 60 5.52 9.75 8.39
CA ASP A 60 6.88 9.42 8.02
C ASP A 60 7.78 9.27 9.25
N GLY A 61 7.50 10.01 10.32
CA GLY A 61 8.25 9.91 11.58
C GLY A 61 8.07 8.55 12.26
N ALA A 62 6.83 8.06 12.28
CA ALA A 62 6.53 6.72 12.76
C ALA A 62 7.17 5.63 11.86
N ALA A 63 7.12 5.82 10.54
CA ALA A 63 7.78 4.91 9.61
C ALA A 63 9.29 4.85 9.82
N GLU A 64 9.95 5.99 9.96
CA GLU A 64 11.39 6.09 10.22
C GLU A 64 11.76 5.41 11.55
N THR A 65 10.95 5.62 12.59
CA THR A 65 11.16 5.00 13.90
C THR A 65 11.11 3.48 13.80
N PHE A 66 10.03 2.94 13.21
CA PHE A 66 9.89 1.48 13.07
C PHE A 66 10.91 0.88 12.10
N TRP A 67 11.26 1.58 11.02
CA TRP A 67 12.31 1.18 10.11
C TRP A 67 13.63 0.97 10.81
N ASN A 68 14.08 1.96 11.58
CA ASN A 68 15.35 1.92 12.29
C ASN A 68 15.36 0.86 13.40
N GLN A 69 14.27 0.76 14.17
CA GLN A 69 14.14 -0.20 15.28
C GLN A 69 14.09 -1.66 14.80
N ASN A 70 13.59 -1.92 13.59
CA ASN A 70 13.38 -3.28 13.09
C ASN A 70 14.41 -3.73 12.05
N GLY A 71 15.49 -2.97 11.86
CA GLY A 71 16.66 -3.37 11.06
C GLY A 71 16.61 -2.94 9.60
N GLY A 72 15.85 -1.88 9.28
CA GLY A 72 15.91 -1.22 7.98
C GLY A 72 15.60 -2.16 6.81
N ASN A 73 16.53 -2.26 5.88
CA ASN A 73 16.42 -3.12 4.68
C ASN A 73 16.02 -4.57 4.97
N ALA A 74 16.37 -5.10 6.15
CA ALA A 74 16.02 -6.46 6.53
C ALA A 74 14.50 -6.68 6.67
N ILE A 75 13.72 -5.62 6.97
CA ILE A 75 12.26 -5.66 6.95
C ILE A 75 11.76 -6.15 5.59
N ILE A 76 12.23 -5.50 4.53
CA ILE A 76 11.79 -5.81 3.16
C ILE A 76 12.19 -7.24 2.77
N THR A 77 13.42 -7.64 3.11
CA THR A 77 13.88 -9.02 2.83
C THR A 77 12.99 -10.06 3.52
N ARG A 78 12.62 -9.84 4.79
CA ARG A 78 11.75 -10.77 5.54
C ARG A 78 10.33 -10.82 4.95
N VAL A 79 9.73 -9.67 4.68
CA VAL A 79 8.38 -9.60 4.12
C VAL A 79 8.37 -10.21 2.71
N ALA A 80 9.28 -9.80 1.84
CA ALA A 80 9.37 -10.35 0.49
C ALA A 80 9.55 -11.89 0.51
N GLY A 81 10.37 -12.41 1.43
CA GLY A 81 10.55 -13.86 1.61
C GLY A 81 9.27 -14.58 2.06
N ARG A 82 8.56 -14.04 3.06
CA ARG A 82 7.31 -14.66 3.57
C ARG A 82 6.18 -14.65 2.53
N TYR A 83 6.05 -13.58 1.77
CA TYR A 83 4.99 -13.41 0.78
C TYR A 83 5.39 -13.86 -0.63
N GLY A 84 6.64 -14.30 -0.86
CA GLY A 84 7.13 -14.71 -2.17
C GLY A 84 7.08 -13.60 -3.21
N LEU A 85 7.46 -12.36 -2.82
CA LEU A 85 7.45 -11.17 -3.67
C LEU A 85 8.78 -11.11 -4.46
N ALA A 86 8.80 -11.75 -5.61
CA ALA A 86 10.03 -11.98 -6.37
C ALA A 86 10.65 -10.71 -6.98
N SER A 87 9.84 -9.68 -7.18
CA SER A 87 10.25 -8.40 -7.77
C SER A 87 10.29 -7.27 -6.75
N THR A 88 10.23 -7.60 -5.46
CA THR A 88 10.31 -6.64 -4.35
C THR A 88 11.69 -6.69 -3.72
N SER A 89 12.35 -5.54 -3.64
CA SER A 89 13.71 -5.45 -3.10
C SER A 89 13.89 -4.24 -2.18
N PRO A 90 14.80 -4.36 -1.18
CA PRO A 90 15.11 -3.23 -0.32
C PRO A 90 15.76 -2.08 -1.08
N PRO A 91 15.66 -0.84 -0.57
CA PRO A 91 16.27 0.32 -1.19
C PRO A 91 17.81 0.23 -1.15
N SER A 92 18.45 0.61 -2.24
CA SER A 92 19.92 0.62 -2.35
C SER A 92 20.59 1.67 -1.46
N ASN A 93 19.85 2.75 -1.14
CA ASN A 93 20.35 3.89 -0.35
C ASN A 93 19.86 3.88 1.11
N GLY A 94 19.17 2.81 1.56
CA GLY A 94 18.62 2.70 2.91
C GLY A 94 17.38 3.54 3.19
N ALA A 95 16.94 4.39 2.25
CA ALA A 95 15.74 5.22 2.42
C ALA A 95 14.50 4.38 2.12
N TRP A 96 13.71 4.08 3.13
CA TRP A 96 12.57 3.13 3.04
C TRP A 96 11.61 3.42 1.87
N TRP A 97 11.37 4.69 1.54
CA TRP A 97 10.49 5.10 0.43
C TRP A 97 11.00 4.72 -0.96
N ASN A 98 12.28 4.39 -1.08
CA ASN A 98 12.90 3.87 -2.30
C ASN A 98 12.88 2.32 -2.39
N THR A 99 12.14 1.65 -1.53
CA THR A 99 11.84 0.22 -1.69
C THR A 99 11.21 -0.01 -3.05
N ILE A 100 11.70 -0.99 -3.77
CA ILE A 100 11.21 -1.33 -5.10
C ILE A 100 10.19 -2.47 -5.02
N SER A 101 9.09 -2.35 -5.76
CA SER A 101 8.12 -3.43 -5.93
C SER A 101 7.45 -3.34 -7.32
N THR A 102 6.48 -4.19 -7.57
CA THR A 102 5.66 -4.22 -8.79
C THR A 102 4.19 -4.32 -8.43
N ALA A 103 3.29 -3.94 -9.34
CA ALA A 103 1.86 -4.10 -9.12
C ALA A 103 1.45 -5.56 -8.87
N PRO A 104 1.98 -6.58 -9.58
CA PRO A 104 1.73 -7.99 -9.24
C PRO A 104 2.18 -8.40 -7.83
N ASP A 105 3.36 -7.95 -7.39
CA ASP A 105 3.86 -8.27 -6.05
C ASP A 105 2.98 -7.60 -4.96
N LEU A 106 2.57 -6.36 -5.16
CA LEU A 106 1.67 -5.67 -4.23
C LEU A 106 0.29 -6.34 -4.18
N ALA A 107 -0.27 -6.75 -5.32
CA ALA A 107 -1.52 -7.50 -5.35
C ALA A 107 -1.39 -8.84 -4.62
N ARG A 108 -0.29 -9.57 -4.84
CA ARG A 108 0.05 -10.81 -4.12
C ARG A 108 0.17 -10.59 -2.62
N TYR A 109 0.83 -9.50 -2.21
CA TYR A 109 0.94 -9.15 -0.79
C TYR A 109 -0.44 -9.03 -0.13
N TYR A 110 -1.34 -8.24 -0.73
CA TYR A 110 -2.69 -8.07 -0.19
C TYR A 110 -3.48 -9.39 -0.16
N ASP A 111 -3.40 -10.20 -1.21
CA ASP A 111 -4.09 -11.49 -1.25
C ASP A 111 -3.62 -12.41 -0.12
N MET A 112 -2.31 -12.55 0.05
CA MET A 112 -1.72 -13.40 1.08
C MET A 112 -1.92 -12.83 2.50
N LEU A 113 -1.96 -11.50 2.66
CA LEU A 113 -2.32 -10.85 3.93
C LEU A 113 -3.76 -11.22 4.33
N LEU A 114 -4.68 -11.15 3.39
CA LEU A 114 -6.10 -11.38 3.63
C LEU A 114 -6.46 -12.87 3.83
N ASN A 115 -5.74 -13.79 3.21
CA ASN A 115 -5.96 -15.24 3.37
C ASN A 115 -5.05 -15.88 4.43
N GLY A 116 -4.14 -15.11 5.04
CA GLY A 116 -3.22 -15.57 6.08
C GLY A 116 -2.01 -16.35 5.61
N SER A 117 -1.85 -16.59 4.30
CA SER A 117 -0.73 -17.40 3.77
C SER A 117 0.63 -16.70 3.85
N GLY A 118 0.66 -15.37 4.11
CA GLY A 118 1.87 -14.61 4.43
C GLY A 118 2.38 -14.81 5.86
N GLY A 119 1.65 -15.59 6.67
CA GLY A 119 2.02 -15.98 8.02
C GLY A 119 1.66 -14.95 9.12
N LEU A 120 1.10 -13.79 8.75
CA LEU A 120 0.59 -12.87 9.76
C LEU A 120 -0.75 -13.38 10.30
N PRO A 121 -0.93 -13.53 11.63
CA PRO A 121 -2.19 -13.97 12.21
C PRO A 121 -3.37 -13.06 11.79
N PRO A 122 -4.59 -13.60 11.62
CA PRO A 122 -5.76 -12.84 11.15
C PRO A 122 -6.08 -11.60 11.99
N ALA A 123 -5.90 -11.67 13.30
CA ALA A 123 -6.12 -10.52 14.20
C ALA A 123 -5.16 -9.36 13.85
N GLN A 124 -3.89 -9.66 13.61
CA GLN A 124 -2.87 -8.67 13.24
C GLN A 124 -3.05 -8.16 11.80
N ALA A 125 -3.39 -9.04 10.86
CA ALA A 125 -3.74 -8.63 9.50
C ALA A 125 -4.94 -7.67 9.49
N ASN A 126 -5.94 -7.91 10.33
CA ASN A 126 -7.08 -7.02 10.50
C ASN A 126 -6.71 -5.65 11.08
N ILE A 127 -5.66 -5.52 11.90
CA ILE A 127 -5.15 -4.22 12.33
C ILE A 127 -4.77 -3.39 11.09
N ILE A 128 -3.94 -3.95 10.22
CA ILE A 128 -3.52 -3.25 8.99
C ILE A 128 -4.74 -2.83 8.17
N ILE A 129 -5.61 -3.78 7.82
CA ILE A 129 -6.74 -3.49 6.92
C ILE A 129 -7.72 -2.49 7.54
N ASN A 130 -7.97 -2.55 8.85
CA ASN A 130 -8.85 -1.59 9.52
C ASN A 130 -8.26 -0.18 9.58
N ASP A 131 -6.95 -0.04 9.73
CA ASP A 131 -6.28 1.25 9.67
C ASP A 131 -6.32 1.83 8.24
N LEU A 132 -6.12 1.00 7.21
CA LEU A 132 -6.27 1.43 5.82
C LEU A 132 -7.70 1.87 5.49
N ALA A 133 -8.72 1.22 6.07
CA ALA A 133 -10.12 1.64 5.91
C ALA A 133 -10.43 2.99 6.57
N GLN A 134 -9.57 3.43 7.47
CA GLN A 134 -9.66 4.71 8.18
C GLN A 134 -8.62 5.72 7.68
N SER A 135 -8.11 5.55 6.45
CA SER A 135 -7.14 6.48 5.88
C SER A 135 -7.71 7.90 5.87
N THR A 136 -6.91 8.86 6.31
CA THR A 136 -7.30 10.27 6.42
C THR A 136 -7.32 10.94 5.05
N PRO A 137 -8.12 12.01 4.84
CA PRO A 137 -8.14 12.75 3.58
C PRO A 137 -6.77 13.34 3.19
N SER A 138 -5.94 13.68 4.18
CA SER A 138 -4.59 14.19 3.99
C SER A 138 -3.60 13.40 4.83
N GLY A 139 -2.38 13.27 4.34
CA GLY A 139 -1.25 12.79 5.14
C GLY A 139 -0.91 13.73 6.28
N LEU A 140 -0.06 13.29 7.19
CA LEU A 140 0.42 14.13 8.29
C LEU A 140 1.24 15.33 7.78
N ASP A 141 1.87 15.19 6.61
CA ASP A 141 2.56 16.24 5.87
C ASP A 141 1.63 17.22 5.12
N GLY A 142 0.31 17.01 5.20
CA GLY A 142 -0.71 17.81 4.51
C GLY A 142 -0.99 17.37 3.07
N TYR A 143 -0.30 16.36 2.55
CA TYR A 143 -0.50 15.91 1.17
C TYR A 143 -1.86 15.22 0.99
N PRO A 144 -2.64 15.54 -0.09
CA PRO A 144 -3.93 14.90 -0.34
C PRO A 144 -3.79 13.39 -0.58
N GLN A 145 -4.47 12.58 0.21
CA GLN A 145 -4.47 11.11 0.08
C GLN A 145 -5.65 10.57 -0.74
N ARG A 146 -6.65 11.42 -1.04
CA ARG A 146 -7.79 11.01 -1.86
C ARG A 146 -7.49 11.20 -3.33
N PHE A 147 -6.77 10.23 -3.92
CA PHE A 147 -6.52 10.10 -5.36
C PHE A 147 -6.55 8.62 -5.75
N GLY A 148 -6.73 8.33 -7.02
CA GLY A 148 -6.80 6.96 -7.51
C GLY A 148 -8.01 6.21 -6.96
N ILE A 149 -7.79 5.15 -6.18
CA ILE A 149 -8.85 4.26 -5.69
C ILE A 149 -9.91 5.00 -4.85
N PRO A 150 -9.58 5.74 -3.78
CA PRO A 150 -10.62 6.31 -2.91
C PRO A 150 -11.46 7.40 -3.56
N GLU A 151 -10.98 8.04 -4.62
CA GLU A 151 -11.75 9.04 -5.36
C GLU A 151 -12.42 8.41 -6.60
N GLY A 152 -11.77 7.44 -7.23
CA GLY A 152 -12.30 6.76 -8.41
C GLY A 152 -13.40 5.75 -8.10
N LEU A 153 -13.31 5.05 -6.97
CA LEU A 153 -14.29 4.07 -6.47
C LEU A 153 -15.09 4.66 -5.29
N TYR A 154 -15.61 5.87 -5.48
CA TYR A 154 -16.26 6.68 -4.43
C TYR A 154 -17.52 6.06 -3.82
N ASP A 155 -18.12 5.08 -4.47
CA ASP A 155 -19.35 4.39 -4.02
C ASP A 155 -19.05 3.00 -3.42
N GLU A 156 -17.77 2.67 -3.23
CA GLU A 156 -17.32 1.44 -2.60
C GLU A 156 -16.64 1.69 -1.25
N PRO A 157 -16.80 0.81 -0.28
CA PRO A 157 -15.92 0.77 0.88
C PRO A 157 -14.51 0.41 0.44
N VAL A 158 -13.53 1.22 0.84
CA VAL A 158 -12.13 1.02 0.45
C VAL A 158 -11.22 1.01 1.68
N ALA A 159 -10.18 0.19 1.64
CA ALA A 159 -9.08 0.17 2.60
C ALA A 159 -7.79 0.38 1.81
N VAL A 160 -7.21 1.59 1.88
CA VAL A 160 -6.18 2.04 0.93
C VAL A 160 -4.89 2.48 1.61
N LYS A 161 -3.76 2.25 0.91
CA LYS A 161 -2.49 2.90 1.17
C LYS A 161 -1.99 3.56 -0.09
N GLN A 162 -1.70 4.85 0.04
CA GLN A 162 -1.19 5.68 -1.03
C GLN A 162 0.31 5.88 -0.92
N GLY A 163 0.95 6.07 -2.08
CA GLY A 163 2.34 6.45 -2.19
C GLY A 163 2.49 7.53 -3.25
N TRP A 164 3.36 8.50 -2.99
CA TRP A 164 3.66 9.58 -3.92
C TRP A 164 5.10 10.05 -3.74
N MET A 165 5.71 10.49 -4.80
CA MET A 165 7.01 11.18 -4.73
C MET A 165 7.28 12.02 -5.97
N CYS A 166 7.90 13.15 -5.79
CA CYS A 166 8.66 13.85 -6.80
C CYS A 166 10.16 13.55 -6.58
N CYS A 167 10.95 13.23 -7.57
CA CYS A 167 10.54 12.86 -8.92
C CYS A 167 11.34 11.65 -9.35
N ILE A 168 10.75 10.76 -10.12
CA ILE A 168 11.49 9.68 -10.79
C ILE A 168 11.84 10.19 -12.18
N GLY A 169 13.10 10.61 -12.36
CA GLY A 169 13.47 11.47 -13.48
C GLY A 169 12.71 12.80 -13.39
N ASN A 170 11.96 13.15 -14.42
CA ASN A 170 11.11 14.35 -14.45
C ASN A 170 9.62 14.04 -14.19
N ASN A 171 9.32 12.85 -13.65
CA ASN A 171 7.93 12.40 -13.52
C ASN A 171 7.49 12.38 -12.06
N TRP A 172 6.29 12.91 -11.77
CA TRP A 172 5.57 12.60 -10.55
C TRP A 172 5.15 11.13 -10.54
N MET A 173 5.42 10.45 -9.45
CA MET A 173 4.97 9.10 -9.20
C MET A 173 3.81 9.08 -8.22
N HIS A 174 2.73 8.40 -8.62
CA HIS A 174 1.61 8.09 -7.74
C HIS A 174 1.32 6.60 -7.78
N LEU A 175 1.09 6.03 -6.60
CA LEU A 175 0.76 4.63 -6.40
C LEU A 175 -0.45 4.57 -5.47
N SER A 176 -1.55 4.01 -5.94
CA SER A 176 -2.77 3.81 -5.16
C SER A 176 -3.04 2.32 -5.05
N THR A 177 -3.09 1.81 -3.82
CA THR A 177 -3.22 0.37 -3.56
C THR A 177 -4.25 0.11 -2.49
N GLY A 178 -4.96 -1.00 -2.58
CA GLY A 178 -5.87 -1.35 -1.50
C GLY A 178 -6.83 -2.49 -1.79
N VAL A 179 -7.72 -2.67 -0.83
CA VAL A 179 -8.79 -3.64 -0.83
C VAL A 179 -10.12 -2.91 -0.97
N VAL A 180 -11.00 -3.42 -1.83
CA VAL A 180 -12.25 -2.79 -2.21
C VAL A 180 -13.43 -3.73 -1.98
N GLY A 181 -14.58 -3.14 -1.62
CA GLY A 181 -15.83 -3.83 -1.36
C GLY A 181 -16.02 -4.17 0.13
N ALA A 182 -17.28 -4.23 0.56
CA ALA A 182 -17.64 -4.50 1.95
C ALA A 182 -17.14 -5.87 2.46
N ASP A 183 -17.06 -6.84 1.56
CA ASP A 183 -16.55 -8.20 1.81
C ASP A 183 -15.03 -8.34 1.51
N ARG A 184 -14.34 -7.22 1.22
CA ARG A 184 -12.91 -7.19 0.91
C ARG A 184 -12.55 -8.12 -0.27
N ARG A 185 -13.43 -8.17 -1.27
CA ARG A 185 -13.38 -9.11 -2.38
C ARG A 185 -12.32 -8.75 -3.41
N TYR A 186 -12.09 -7.47 -3.62
CA TYR A 186 -11.21 -7.00 -4.68
C TYR A 186 -9.94 -6.39 -4.12
N ILE A 187 -8.83 -6.63 -4.81
CA ILE A 187 -7.56 -5.96 -4.59
C ILE A 187 -7.26 -5.12 -5.82
N VAL A 188 -7.00 -3.84 -5.63
CA VAL A 188 -6.68 -2.91 -6.71
C VAL A 188 -5.30 -2.32 -6.47
N VAL A 189 -4.46 -2.36 -7.49
CA VAL A 189 -3.15 -1.69 -7.50
C VAL A 189 -3.05 -0.92 -8.80
N ILE A 190 -2.87 0.38 -8.71
CA ILE A 190 -2.67 1.26 -9.85
C ILE A 190 -1.48 2.18 -9.60
N GLU A 191 -0.61 2.29 -10.59
CA GLU A 191 0.58 3.14 -10.57
C GLU A 191 0.59 4.09 -11.75
N SER A 192 1.18 5.26 -11.58
CA SER A 192 1.30 6.27 -12.60
C SER A 192 2.63 7.01 -12.47
N LEU A 193 3.29 7.23 -13.61
CA LEU A 193 4.43 8.13 -13.78
C LEU A 193 4.05 9.18 -14.81
N GLN A 194 3.93 10.45 -14.41
CA GLN A 194 3.45 11.53 -15.26
C GLN A 194 4.48 12.66 -15.35
N PRO A 195 4.87 13.09 -16.57
CA PRO A 195 5.72 14.24 -16.79
C PRO A 195 4.89 15.54 -16.71
N SER A 196 4.27 15.79 -15.55
CA SER A 196 3.34 16.90 -15.31
C SER A 196 3.57 17.47 -13.91
N ASP A 197 2.83 18.51 -13.55
CA ASP A 197 2.72 18.94 -12.16
C ASP A 197 1.96 17.89 -11.30
N ASP A 198 2.07 18.04 -9.98
CA ASP A 198 1.50 17.13 -9.01
C ASP A 198 -0.02 17.00 -9.14
N ALA A 199 -0.74 18.11 -9.27
CA ALA A 199 -2.20 18.10 -9.33
C ALA A 199 -2.71 17.36 -10.57
N THR A 200 -2.08 17.60 -11.72
CA THR A 200 -2.36 16.91 -12.97
C THR A 200 -2.07 15.41 -12.86
N ALA A 201 -0.93 15.04 -12.25
CA ALA A 201 -0.57 13.64 -12.06
C ALA A 201 -1.55 12.88 -11.16
N ARG A 202 -2.03 13.51 -10.06
CA ARG A 202 -3.08 12.94 -9.19
C ARG A 202 -4.42 12.79 -9.91
N THR A 203 -4.80 13.79 -10.70
CA THR A 203 -6.02 13.72 -11.51
C THR A 203 -5.93 12.58 -12.51
N THR A 204 -4.80 12.42 -13.18
CA THR A 204 -4.60 11.36 -14.20
C THR A 204 -4.81 9.97 -13.62
N ILE A 205 -4.23 9.64 -12.46
CA ILE A 205 -4.41 8.32 -11.85
C ILE A 205 -5.86 8.11 -11.40
N THR A 206 -6.53 9.16 -10.94
CA THR A 206 -7.95 9.12 -10.53
C THR A 206 -8.87 8.88 -11.73
N GLU A 207 -8.66 9.59 -12.83
CA GLU A 207 -9.44 9.42 -14.06
C GLU A 207 -9.23 8.04 -14.69
N ALA A 208 -8.02 7.47 -14.55
CA ALA A 208 -7.78 6.09 -14.96
C ALA A 208 -8.65 5.10 -14.17
N VAL A 209 -8.79 5.27 -12.85
CA VAL A 209 -9.70 4.42 -12.04
C VAL A 209 -11.15 4.62 -12.45
N LYS A 210 -11.61 5.87 -12.64
CA LYS A 210 -12.98 6.17 -13.09
C LYS A 210 -13.29 5.57 -14.47
N THR A 211 -12.29 5.54 -15.35
CA THR A 211 -12.44 4.96 -16.68
C THR A 211 -12.58 3.43 -16.63
N ILE A 212 -11.81 2.77 -15.74
CA ILE A 212 -11.89 1.32 -15.55
C ILE A 212 -13.21 0.94 -14.84
N PHE A 213 -13.67 1.77 -13.91
CA PHE A 213 -14.85 1.53 -13.07
C PHE A 213 -15.87 2.67 -13.17
N PRO A 214 -16.62 2.75 -14.29
CA PRO A 214 -17.63 3.78 -14.47
C PRO A 214 -18.69 3.72 -13.36
N GLY A 215 -19.04 4.89 -12.82
CA GLY A 215 -20.00 4.98 -11.72
C GLY A 215 -19.40 4.75 -10.32
N GLY A 216 -18.08 4.60 -10.21
CA GLY A 216 -17.40 4.48 -8.93
C GLY A 216 -17.60 3.16 -8.20
N ARG A 217 -17.92 2.09 -8.94
CA ARG A 217 -18.17 0.72 -8.46
C ARG A 217 -17.37 -0.31 -9.23
N ILE A 218 -17.04 -1.44 -8.56
CA ILE A 218 -16.31 -2.57 -9.12
C ILE A 218 -17.20 -3.80 -9.30
#